data_86554e0a653769d752e8c5f29bdeb9c3
#
_entry.id   86554e0a653769d752e8c5f29bdeb9c3
#
_cell.length_a   1.000
_cell.length_b   1.000
_cell.length_c   1.000
_cell.angle_alpha   90.00
_cell.angle_beta   90.00
_cell.angle_gamma   90.00
#
_symmetry.space_group_name_H-M   'P 1'
#
loop_
_entity.id
_entity.type
_entity.pdbx_description
1 polymer ?
#
loop_
_entity_poly.entity_id
_entity_poly.type
_entity_poly.pdbx_seq_one_letter_code
_entity_poly.pdbx_strand_id
1 'polypeptide(L)'
;MTHPAPAVSETRTARRRPSVVWSVLALLLVLPVAGLSIFRAVPVEWPLPVVQLLSFTPWMVLPTVLALLLAVLGRRAWMVVTSTVLLAAQLFWLFPFDAGKAEPLSAGTPTAAVKVISLNSEYGGADAATIVGLVRDNGVQLLVMQEFTQGLEDRLRSEGLETLLPQHLNKPNDDASGGAVYSVFPLEAEGQLPDTPFTMDVTRVLVADPAAGSKATLHLTNVHTLPPVDDRIAQWRSDLGNIARQAARPGNQLLMGDYNSTYDHSEFRAVLDSGPDGRKLVDAGTAAGARFSPTWPMEGPPLPGIVIDHMVTTPRISSSNYSVRQVPGSDHAAIMATLSIPAG
;
A
#
# COMPACT_ATOMS: atom_id res chain seq x y z
N MET A 1 75.31 30.54 29.06
CA MET A 1 74.57 30.87 27.87
C MET A 1 73.33 29.93 27.87
N THR A 2 72.21 30.44 28.31
CA THR A 2 70.94 29.70 28.38
C THR A 2 70.12 30.06 27.15
N HIS A 3 69.89 29.07 26.26
CA HIS A 3 69.00 29.23 25.12
C HIS A 3 67.54 29.24 25.61
N PRO A 4 66.73 30.24 25.20
CA PRO A 4 65.29 30.18 25.44
C PRO A 4 64.63 29.12 24.53
N ALA A 5 63.70 28.28 25.09
CA ALA A 5 62.93 27.33 24.38
C ALA A 5 61.96 28.03 23.40
N PRO A 6 61.66 27.44 22.22
CA PRO A 6 60.75 28.04 21.27
C PRO A 6 59.30 28.00 21.83
N ALA A 7 58.62 29.15 21.78
CA ALA A 7 57.23 29.28 22.14
C ALA A 7 56.34 28.47 21.11
N VAL A 8 55.66 27.46 21.62
CA VAL A 8 54.63 26.71 20.83
C VAL A 8 53.44 27.65 20.62
N SER A 9 53.27 28.13 19.38
CA SER A 9 52.13 28.92 18.96
C SER A 9 50.93 27.97 18.90
N GLU A 10 50.04 28.01 19.91
CA GLU A 10 48.72 27.40 19.84
C GLU A 10 47.88 28.15 18.78
N THR A 11 47.76 27.59 17.61
CA THR A 11 46.80 28.04 16.59
C THR A 11 45.37 27.78 17.11
N ARG A 12 44.78 28.74 17.81
CA ARG A 12 43.36 28.78 18.13
C ARG A 12 42.57 28.81 16.82
N THR A 13 42.04 27.66 16.40
CA THR A 13 41.06 27.57 15.31
C THR A 13 39.85 28.42 15.66
N ALA A 14 39.69 29.57 14.99
CA ALA A 14 38.56 30.47 15.19
C ALA A 14 37.27 29.70 14.89
N ARG A 15 36.46 29.36 15.89
CA ARG A 15 35.12 28.79 15.72
C ARG A 15 34.30 29.79 14.90
N ARG A 16 34.03 29.45 13.63
CA ARG A 16 33.16 30.26 12.78
C ARG A 16 31.78 30.35 13.43
N ARG A 17 31.18 31.56 13.46
CA ARG A 17 29.88 31.85 14.09
C ARG A 17 28.74 31.10 13.35
N PRO A 18 27.69 30.66 14.07
CA PRO A 18 26.50 30.08 13.44
C PRO A 18 25.88 31.07 12.45
N SER A 19 25.47 30.55 11.28
CA SER A 19 24.78 31.36 10.28
C SER A 19 23.26 31.36 10.57
N VAL A 20 22.69 32.56 10.72
CA VAL A 20 21.26 32.75 10.99
C VAL A 20 20.42 32.29 9.77
N VAL A 21 20.85 32.65 8.56
CA VAL A 21 20.08 32.32 7.32
C VAL A 21 19.89 30.83 7.18
N TRP A 22 20.97 30.05 7.23
CA TRP A 22 20.87 28.57 7.13
C TRP A 22 20.05 27.95 8.25
N SER A 23 20.14 28.53 9.45
CA SER A 23 19.37 28.08 10.61
C SER A 23 17.86 28.32 10.40
N VAL A 24 17.48 29.49 9.89
CA VAL A 24 16.07 29.81 9.61
C VAL A 24 15.51 28.88 8.52
N LEU A 25 16.24 28.68 7.42
CA LEU A 25 15.83 27.78 6.34
C LEU A 25 15.66 26.33 6.84
N ALA A 26 16.61 25.85 7.65
CA ALA A 26 16.49 24.52 8.26
C ALA A 26 15.26 24.42 9.18
N LEU A 27 14.98 25.44 9.98
CA LEU A 27 13.83 25.46 10.89
C LEU A 27 12.49 25.41 10.12
N LEU A 28 12.40 26.17 9.01
CA LEU A 28 11.21 26.17 8.14
C LEU A 28 10.88 24.79 7.55
N LEU A 29 11.90 23.94 7.36
CA LEU A 29 11.71 22.56 6.91
C LEU A 29 11.45 21.60 8.10
N VAL A 30 12.18 21.75 9.19
CA VAL A 30 12.07 20.86 10.36
C VAL A 30 10.68 20.91 11.00
N LEU A 31 10.09 22.11 11.15
CA LEU A 31 8.82 22.26 11.86
C LEU A 31 7.66 21.49 11.22
N PRO A 32 7.34 21.62 9.90
CA PRO A 32 6.25 20.87 9.29
C PRO A 32 6.53 19.37 9.28
N VAL A 33 7.79 18.96 9.06
CA VAL A 33 8.19 17.55 9.09
C VAL A 33 8.02 16.97 10.49
N ALA A 34 8.44 17.68 11.53
CA ALA A 34 8.25 17.26 12.92
C ALA A 34 6.75 17.12 13.26
N GLY A 35 5.94 18.09 12.85
CA GLY A 35 4.48 18.04 13.03
C GLY A 35 3.87 16.78 12.38
N LEU A 36 4.18 16.52 11.12
CA LEU A 36 3.68 15.33 10.42
C LEU A 36 4.21 14.04 11.04
N SER A 37 5.47 14.03 11.50
CA SER A 37 6.06 12.89 12.20
C SER A 37 5.34 12.57 13.51
N ILE A 38 4.91 13.61 14.26
CA ILE A 38 4.08 13.43 15.47
C ILE A 38 2.73 12.81 15.09
N PHE A 39 2.06 13.34 14.06
CA PHE A 39 0.79 12.81 13.60
C PHE A 39 0.90 11.34 13.16
N ARG A 40 1.98 10.99 12.48
CA ARG A 40 2.26 9.60 12.08
C ARG A 40 2.52 8.68 13.27
N ALA A 41 3.20 9.18 14.30
CA ALA A 41 3.57 8.40 15.49
C ALA A 41 2.40 8.15 16.44
N VAL A 42 1.43 9.07 16.50
CA VAL A 42 0.31 9.02 17.46
C VAL A 42 -0.93 8.46 16.76
N PRO A 43 -1.36 7.21 17.09
CA PRO A 43 -2.48 6.54 16.42
C PRO A 43 -3.84 7.01 16.99
N VAL A 44 -4.25 8.22 16.63
CA VAL A 44 -5.56 8.79 16.98
C VAL A 44 -6.29 9.21 15.71
N GLU A 45 -7.58 9.46 15.82
CA GLU A 45 -8.40 9.96 14.72
C GLU A 45 -8.06 11.43 14.40
N TRP A 46 -7.16 11.61 13.45
CA TRP A 46 -6.77 12.93 12.98
C TRP A 46 -7.82 13.53 12.03
N PRO A 47 -7.94 14.88 11.97
CA PRO A 47 -8.82 15.54 11.01
C PRO A 47 -8.33 15.34 9.57
N LEU A 48 -9.25 15.50 8.62
CA LEU A 48 -9.05 15.26 7.19
C LEU A 48 -7.71 15.80 6.63
N PRO A 49 -7.31 17.07 6.83
CA PRO A 49 -6.06 17.56 6.24
C PRO A 49 -4.82 16.80 6.72
N VAL A 50 -4.84 16.34 7.98
CA VAL A 50 -3.74 15.54 8.54
C VAL A 50 -3.70 14.16 7.90
N VAL A 51 -4.86 13.49 7.76
CA VAL A 51 -4.97 12.19 7.10
C VAL A 51 -4.43 12.27 5.67
N GLN A 52 -4.84 13.25 4.89
CA GLN A 52 -4.35 13.44 3.51
C GLN A 52 -2.82 13.66 3.47
N LEU A 53 -2.27 14.46 4.37
CA LEU A 53 -0.82 14.71 4.46
C LEU A 53 -0.03 13.46 4.87
N LEU A 54 -0.60 12.58 5.70
CA LEU A 54 0.03 11.32 6.10
C LEU A 54 0.32 10.40 4.91
N SER A 55 -0.47 10.46 3.84
CA SER A 55 -0.22 9.72 2.60
C SER A 55 1.17 9.99 2.01
N PHE A 56 1.69 11.20 2.24
CA PHE A 56 2.98 11.66 1.70
C PHE A 56 4.15 11.49 2.69
N THR A 57 3.97 10.75 3.78
CA THR A 57 5.04 10.49 4.76
C THR A 57 6.35 10.01 4.13
N PRO A 58 6.36 9.10 3.14
CA PRO A 58 7.60 8.67 2.48
C PRO A 58 8.39 9.81 1.84
N TRP A 59 7.70 10.81 1.29
CA TRP A 59 8.31 11.96 0.63
C TRP A 59 8.94 12.96 1.60
N MET A 60 8.60 12.89 2.90
CA MET A 60 9.14 13.78 3.93
C MET A 60 10.63 13.54 4.25
N VAL A 61 11.20 12.44 3.78
CA VAL A 61 12.64 12.21 3.87
C VAL A 61 13.42 13.28 3.12
N LEU A 62 12.96 13.73 1.96
CA LEU A 62 13.65 14.72 1.13
C LEU A 62 13.82 16.07 1.87
N PRO A 63 12.75 16.73 2.37
CA PRO A 63 12.92 17.96 3.14
C PRO A 63 13.67 17.73 4.46
N THR A 64 13.61 16.53 5.06
CA THR A 64 14.39 16.22 6.28
C THR A 64 15.89 16.16 5.99
N VAL A 65 16.31 15.51 4.90
CA VAL A 65 17.71 15.47 4.46
C VAL A 65 18.19 16.88 4.15
N LEU A 66 17.40 17.68 3.43
CA LEU A 66 17.74 19.07 3.15
C LEU A 66 17.87 19.90 4.44
N ALA A 67 16.94 19.72 5.39
CA ALA A 67 16.99 20.39 6.69
C ALA A 67 18.27 20.02 7.46
N LEU A 68 18.68 18.76 7.44
CA LEU A 68 19.93 18.29 8.06
C LEU A 68 21.14 18.96 7.42
N LEU A 69 21.22 19.02 6.10
CA LEU A 69 22.32 19.71 5.40
C LEU A 69 22.40 21.20 5.76
N LEU A 70 21.24 21.89 5.77
CA LEU A 70 21.16 23.30 6.16
C LEU A 70 21.54 23.52 7.65
N ALA A 71 21.15 22.60 8.54
CA ALA A 71 21.52 22.65 9.95
C ALA A 71 23.03 22.50 10.15
N VAL A 72 23.70 21.64 9.39
CA VAL A 72 25.15 21.47 9.37
C VAL A 72 25.82 22.77 8.88
N LEU A 73 25.34 23.35 7.78
CA LEU A 73 25.82 24.63 7.25
C LEU A 73 25.61 25.79 8.25
N GLY A 74 24.47 25.79 8.93
CA GLY A 74 24.12 26.75 9.98
C GLY A 74 24.90 26.58 11.28
N ARG A 75 25.60 25.43 11.45
CA ARG A 75 26.40 25.09 12.63
C ARG A 75 25.63 25.15 13.95
N ARG A 76 24.37 24.75 13.92
CA ARG A 76 23.48 24.64 15.08
C ARG A 76 23.33 23.18 15.49
N ALA A 77 24.12 22.76 16.49
CA ALA A 77 24.18 21.37 16.94
C ALA A 77 22.79 20.79 17.28
N TRP A 78 21.94 21.54 17.98
CA TRP A 78 20.61 21.06 18.32
C TRP A 78 19.72 20.78 17.08
N MET A 79 19.84 21.60 16.02
CA MET A 79 19.09 21.38 14.77
C MET A 79 19.62 20.16 14.02
N VAL A 80 20.94 19.95 14.03
CA VAL A 80 21.54 18.72 13.47
C VAL A 80 21.00 17.49 14.20
N VAL A 81 20.98 17.51 15.54
CA VAL A 81 20.44 16.42 16.36
C VAL A 81 18.97 16.20 16.04
N THR A 82 18.13 17.25 16.03
CA THR A 82 16.70 17.13 15.73
C THR A 82 16.45 16.55 14.33
N SER A 83 17.13 17.09 13.31
CA SER A 83 16.97 16.58 11.94
C SER A 83 17.44 15.12 11.79
N THR A 84 18.51 14.74 12.50
CA THR A 84 19.00 13.35 12.52
C THR A 84 18.00 12.41 13.19
N VAL A 85 17.40 12.80 14.31
CA VAL A 85 16.37 12.01 15.00
C VAL A 85 15.13 11.84 14.12
N LEU A 86 14.66 12.93 13.49
CA LEU A 86 13.54 12.87 12.55
C LEU A 86 13.83 11.94 11.37
N LEU A 87 15.02 12.06 10.78
CA LEU A 87 15.43 11.19 9.67
C LEU A 87 15.49 9.72 10.10
N ALA A 88 16.04 9.44 11.28
CA ALA A 88 16.07 8.07 11.81
C ALA A 88 14.68 7.50 12.05
N ALA A 89 13.75 8.29 12.61
CA ALA A 89 12.36 7.89 12.79
C ALA A 89 11.66 7.62 11.44
N GLN A 90 11.87 8.49 10.45
CA GLN A 90 11.32 8.31 9.11
C GLN A 90 11.86 7.04 8.44
N LEU A 91 13.18 6.81 8.49
CA LEU A 91 13.78 5.59 7.94
C LEU A 91 13.24 4.34 8.63
N PHE A 92 13.04 4.38 9.96
CA PHE A 92 12.38 3.29 10.69
C PHE A 92 10.95 3.02 10.18
N TRP A 93 10.16 4.05 9.88
CA TRP A 93 8.80 3.89 9.35
C TRP A 93 8.77 3.48 7.88
N LEU A 94 9.76 3.91 7.09
CA LEU A 94 9.87 3.55 5.68
C LEU A 94 10.24 2.07 5.49
N PHE A 95 10.98 1.51 6.43
CA PHE A 95 11.40 0.10 6.42
C PHE A 95 10.85 -0.61 7.66
N PRO A 96 9.54 -0.86 7.73
CA PRO A 96 8.90 -1.43 8.91
C PRO A 96 9.40 -2.85 9.13
N PHE A 97 10.20 -3.05 10.20
CA PHE A 97 10.71 -4.36 10.58
C PHE A 97 9.59 -5.31 11.06
N ASP A 98 8.46 -4.74 11.45
CA ASP A 98 7.25 -5.42 11.92
C ASP A 98 6.18 -5.58 10.83
N ALA A 99 6.46 -5.18 9.57
CA ALA A 99 5.58 -5.51 8.46
C ALA A 99 5.35 -7.03 8.47
N GLY A 100 4.09 -7.43 8.55
CA GLY A 100 3.72 -8.84 8.62
C GLY A 100 4.48 -9.65 7.58
N LYS A 101 5.12 -10.73 8.02
CA LYS A 101 5.79 -11.68 7.12
C LYS A 101 4.94 -12.92 7.05
N ALA A 102 4.92 -13.54 5.87
CA ALA A 102 4.28 -14.85 5.75
C ALA A 102 4.91 -15.83 6.75
N GLU A 103 4.07 -16.54 7.47
CA GLU A 103 4.51 -17.59 8.40
C GLU A 103 5.06 -18.78 7.61
N PRO A 104 6.20 -19.34 8.00
CA PRO A 104 6.70 -20.54 7.38
C PRO A 104 5.71 -21.69 7.62
N LEU A 105 5.29 -22.33 6.54
CA LEU A 105 4.47 -23.54 6.63
C LEU A 105 5.32 -24.72 7.08
N SER A 106 4.71 -25.68 7.74
CA SER A 106 5.38 -26.96 8.07
C SER A 106 5.88 -27.63 6.81
N ALA A 107 7.02 -28.31 6.89
CA ALA A 107 7.56 -29.03 5.75
C ALA A 107 6.54 -30.05 5.22
N GLY A 108 6.30 -30.02 3.91
CA GLY A 108 5.34 -30.90 3.25
C GLY A 108 3.88 -30.42 3.31
N THR A 109 3.57 -29.25 3.87
CA THR A 109 2.22 -28.67 3.76
C THR A 109 1.88 -28.46 2.29
N PRO A 110 0.81 -29.10 1.74
CA PRO A 110 0.41 -28.85 0.37
C PRO A 110 -0.07 -27.41 0.21
N THR A 111 0.29 -26.79 -0.92
CA THR A 111 -0.16 -25.43 -1.27
C THR A 111 -0.70 -25.41 -2.68
N ALA A 112 -1.69 -24.56 -2.93
CA ALA A 112 -2.16 -24.26 -4.27
C ALA A 112 -1.68 -22.86 -4.68
N ALA A 113 -1.06 -22.76 -5.86
CA ALA A 113 -0.59 -21.50 -6.41
C ALA A 113 -1.68 -20.82 -7.23
N VAL A 114 -1.79 -19.49 -7.12
CA VAL A 114 -2.67 -18.67 -7.94
C VAL A 114 -2.01 -17.34 -8.31
N LYS A 115 -2.09 -16.97 -9.57
CA LYS A 115 -1.65 -15.65 -10.05
C LYS A 115 -2.84 -14.69 -10.04
N VAL A 116 -2.68 -13.58 -9.33
CA VAL A 116 -3.74 -12.62 -9.08
C VAL A 116 -3.37 -11.24 -9.59
N ILE A 117 -4.36 -10.46 -10.00
CA ILE A 117 -4.24 -9.05 -10.36
C ILE A 117 -5.42 -8.27 -9.78
N SER A 118 -5.18 -7.04 -9.29
CA SER A 118 -6.21 -6.07 -8.94
C SER A 118 -5.98 -4.76 -9.66
N LEU A 119 -7.07 -4.09 -10.06
CA LEU A 119 -7.05 -2.79 -10.72
C LEU A 119 -8.32 -2.01 -10.40
N ASN A 120 -8.17 -0.78 -9.88
CA ASN A 120 -9.21 0.22 -9.96
C ASN A 120 -9.21 0.76 -11.41
N SER A 121 -10.37 0.73 -12.08
CA SER A 121 -10.48 1.02 -13.50
C SER A 121 -10.86 2.46 -13.85
N GLU A 122 -10.88 3.38 -12.87
CA GLU A 122 -11.23 4.79 -13.02
C GLU A 122 -12.54 4.95 -13.84
N TYR A 123 -13.67 4.68 -13.19
CA TYR A 123 -15.00 4.70 -13.81
C TYR A 123 -15.08 3.89 -15.12
N GLY A 124 -14.34 2.78 -15.16
CA GLY A 124 -14.28 1.94 -16.36
C GLY A 124 -13.46 2.54 -17.50
N GLY A 125 -12.63 3.56 -17.25
CA GLY A 125 -11.78 4.21 -18.27
C GLY A 125 -10.62 3.35 -18.74
N ALA A 126 -10.18 2.40 -17.93
CA ALA A 126 -9.02 1.54 -18.20
C ALA A 126 -9.09 0.83 -19.56
N ASP A 127 -7.95 0.72 -20.24
CA ASP A 127 -7.83 0.10 -21.57
C ASP A 127 -8.00 -1.42 -21.49
N ALA A 128 -9.10 -1.91 -22.07
CA ALA A 128 -9.48 -3.31 -22.04
C ALA A 128 -8.45 -4.23 -22.72
N ALA A 129 -7.86 -3.79 -23.83
CA ALA A 129 -6.87 -4.60 -24.55
C ALA A 129 -5.60 -4.79 -23.70
N THR A 130 -5.16 -3.75 -23.00
CA THR A 130 -4.04 -3.82 -22.04
C THR A 130 -4.36 -4.77 -20.89
N ILE A 131 -5.56 -4.70 -20.29
CA ILE A 131 -5.98 -5.60 -19.20
C ILE A 131 -5.95 -7.05 -19.67
N VAL A 132 -6.58 -7.36 -20.82
CA VAL A 132 -6.60 -8.71 -21.38
C VAL A 132 -5.19 -9.19 -21.74
N GLY A 133 -4.35 -8.31 -22.26
CA GLY A 133 -2.94 -8.58 -22.50
C GLY A 133 -2.19 -8.96 -21.21
N LEU A 134 -2.37 -8.20 -20.12
CA LEU A 134 -1.78 -8.51 -18.82
C LEU A 134 -2.22 -9.87 -18.29
N VAL A 135 -3.51 -10.19 -18.42
CA VAL A 135 -4.06 -11.49 -17.99
C VAL A 135 -3.41 -12.63 -18.78
N ARG A 136 -3.40 -12.53 -20.11
CA ARG A 136 -2.88 -13.55 -21.00
C ARG A 136 -1.36 -13.77 -20.83
N ASP A 137 -0.60 -12.68 -20.92
CA ASP A 137 0.87 -12.75 -21.02
C ASP A 137 1.51 -13.13 -19.67
N ASN A 138 0.84 -12.90 -18.55
CA ASN A 138 1.29 -13.31 -17.23
C ASN A 138 0.61 -14.60 -16.73
N GLY A 139 -0.38 -15.13 -17.46
CA GLY A 139 -1.15 -16.29 -17.06
C GLY A 139 -1.91 -16.06 -15.76
N VAL A 140 -2.54 -14.88 -15.64
CA VAL A 140 -3.36 -14.50 -14.48
C VAL A 140 -4.57 -15.44 -14.39
N GLN A 141 -4.91 -15.86 -13.18
CA GLN A 141 -5.97 -16.82 -12.91
C GLN A 141 -7.12 -16.21 -12.11
N LEU A 142 -6.89 -15.04 -11.50
CA LEU A 142 -7.88 -14.30 -10.72
C LEU A 142 -7.66 -12.79 -10.94
N LEU A 143 -8.68 -12.11 -11.48
CA LEU A 143 -8.70 -10.66 -11.70
C LEU A 143 -9.80 -10.06 -10.83
N VAL A 144 -9.45 -8.99 -10.12
CA VAL A 144 -10.36 -8.21 -9.27
C VAL A 144 -10.35 -6.77 -9.72
N MET A 145 -11.51 -6.16 -9.89
CA MET A 145 -11.63 -4.80 -10.40
C MET A 145 -12.55 -3.95 -9.54
N GLN A 146 -12.20 -2.70 -9.36
CA GLN A 146 -12.98 -1.65 -8.73
C GLN A 146 -13.37 -0.62 -9.80
N GLU A 147 -14.41 0.18 -9.53
CA GLU A 147 -15.00 1.16 -10.46
C GLU A 147 -15.41 0.54 -11.80
N PHE A 148 -15.92 -0.66 -11.72
CA PHE A 148 -16.25 -1.47 -12.88
C PHE A 148 -17.58 -1.07 -13.47
N THR A 149 -17.60 -0.66 -14.76
CA THR A 149 -18.79 -0.21 -15.47
C THR A 149 -19.25 -1.23 -16.52
N GLN A 150 -20.53 -1.11 -16.94
CA GLN A 150 -21.06 -1.94 -18.04
C GLN A 150 -20.27 -1.73 -19.35
N GLY A 151 -19.86 -0.47 -19.61
CA GLY A 151 -19.06 -0.18 -20.81
C GLY A 151 -17.69 -0.87 -20.80
N LEU A 152 -17.05 -1.01 -19.63
CA LEU A 152 -15.79 -1.75 -19.51
C LEU A 152 -16.04 -3.26 -19.65
N GLU A 153 -17.10 -3.81 -19.05
CA GLU A 153 -17.47 -5.21 -19.20
C GLU A 153 -17.61 -5.61 -20.66
N ASP A 154 -18.34 -4.79 -21.44
CA ASP A 154 -18.57 -5.05 -22.87
C ASP A 154 -17.25 -5.01 -23.67
N ARG A 155 -16.35 -4.07 -23.36
CA ARG A 155 -15.02 -4.03 -23.99
C ARG A 155 -14.15 -5.22 -23.62
N LEU A 156 -14.10 -5.61 -22.35
CA LEU A 156 -13.33 -6.79 -21.90
C LEU A 156 -13.84 -8.08 -22.52
N ARG A 157 -15.17 -8.21 -22.68
CA ARG A 157 -15.79 -9.35 -23.38
C ARG A 157 -15.39 -9.38 -24.85
N SER A 158 -15.42 -8.22 -25.53
CA SER A 158 -15.01 -8.14 -26.94
C SER A 158 -13.52 -8.44 -27.16
N GLU A 159 -12.65 -8.13 -26.18
CA GLU A 159 -11.23 -8.48 -26.17
C GLU A 159 -10.96 -9.94 -25.77
N GLY A 160 -12.01 -10.71 -25.40
CA GLY A 160 -11.92 -12.14 -25.14
C GLY A 160 -11.53 -12.51 -23.71
N LEU A 161 -11.72 -11.62 -22.71
CA LEU A 161 -11.42 -11.90 -21.31
C LEU A 161 -12.10 -13.18 -20.81
N GLU A 162 -13.39 -13.38 -21.14
CA GLU A 162 -14.18 -14.53 -20.69
C GLU A 162 -13.65 -15.87 -21.23
N THR A 163 -12.88 -15.86 -22.34
CA THR A 163 -12.18 -17.06 -22.81
C THR A 163 -11.00 -17.42 -21.91
N LEU A 164 -10.34 -16.42 -21.32
CA LEU A 164 -9.20 -16.60 -20.41
C LEU A 164 -9.67 -16.88 -18.98
N LEU A 165 -10.69 -16.17 -18.52
CA LEU A 165 -11.26 -16.23 -17.17
C LEU A 165 -12.79 -16.45 -17.24
N PRO A 166 -13.24 -17.71 -17.44
CA PRO A 166 -14.65 -17.99 -17.76
C PRO A 166 -15.62 -17.88 -16.58
N GLN A 167 -15.12 -17.85 -15.36
CA GLN A 167 -15.96 -17.67 -14.18
C GLN A 167 -15.93 -16.20 -13.77
N HIS A 168 -17.09 -15.60 -13.52
CA HIS A 168 -17.14 -14.22 -13.06
C HIS A 168 -18.34 -13.95 -12.15
N LEU A 169 -18.15 -13.00 -11.23
CA LEU A 169 -19.17 -12.38 -10.40
C LEU A 169 -19.00 -10.86 -10.55
N ASN A 170 -19.85 -10.26 -11.38
CA ASN A 170 -19.76 -8.86 -11.75
C ASN A 170 -20.96 -8.08 -11.24
N LYS A 171 -20.72 -6.89 -10.77
CA LYS A 171 -21.72 -5.88 -10.39
C LYS A 171 -21.34 -4.55 -11.03
N PRO A 172 -21.48 -4.41 -12.36
CA PRO A 172 -21.17 -3.15 -13.01
C PRO A 172 -22.09 -2.04 -12.53
N ASN A 173 -21.52 -0.85 -12.36
CA ASN A 173 -22.29 0.37 -12.10
C ASN A 173 -21.60 1.53 -12.82
N ASP A 174 -22.35 2.51 -13.33
CA ASP A 174 -21.81 3.64 -14.06
C ASP A 174 -21.25 4.75 -13.14
N ASP A 175 -21.04 4.41 -11.86
CA ASP A 175 -20.34 5.22 -10.87
C ASP A 175 -19.16 4.43 -10.25
N ALA A 176 -18.51 5.00 -9.25
CA ALA A 176 -17.37 4.37 -8.57
C ALA A 176 -17.73 3.09 -7.77
N SER A 177 -19.00 2.74 -7.61
CA SER A 177 -19.41 1.64 -6.73
C SER A 177 -19.33 0.26 -7.36
N GLY A 178 -19.15 0.15 -8.68
CA GLY A 178 -19.09 -1.11 -9.39
C GLY A 178 -17.87 -1.95 -9.08
N GLY A 179 -18.02 -3.28 -9.10
CA GLY A 179 -16.94 -4.21 -8.85
C GLY A 179 -17.06 -5.48 -9.69
N ALA A 180 -15.93 -6.15 -9.93
CA ALA A 180 -15.91 -7.42 -10.65
C ALA A 180 -14.84 -8.37 -10.16
N VAL A 181 -15.13 -9.66 -10.24
CA VAL A 181 -14.20 -10.76 -10.02
C VAL A 181 -14.28 -11.71 -11.20
N TYR A 182 -13.17 -11.94 -11.88
CA TYR A 182 -13.02 -12.93 -12.95
C TYR A 182 -12.02 -14.00 -12.56
N SER A 183 -12.27 -15.26 -12.90
CA SER A 183 -11.43 -16.39 -12.47
C SER A 183 -11.43 -17.55 -13.47
N VAL A 184 -10.36 -18.35 -13.47
CA VAL A 184 -10.35 -19.69 -14.04
C VAL A 184 -11.01 -20.72 -13.10
N PHE A 185 -11.12 -20.38 -11.80
CA PHE A 185 -11.66 -21.27 -10.76
C PHE A 185 -13.13 -21.00 -10.48
N PRO A 186 -13.87 -21.97 -9.96
CA PRO A 186 -15.23 -21.75 -9.49
C PRO A 186 -15.29 -20.64 -8.43
N LEU A 187 -16.29 -19.78 -8.57
CA LEU A 187 -16.59 -18.67 -7.68
C LEU A 187 -17.93 -18.90 -6.99
N GLU A 188 -18.00 -18.61 -5.69
CA GLU A 188 -19.24 -18.64 -4.93
C GLU A 188 -19.38 -17.34 -4.14
N ALA A 189 -20.49 -16.62 -4.32
CA ALA A 189 -20.75 -15.39 -3.58
C ALA A 189 -21.00 -15.70 -2.10
N GLU A 190 -20.27 -15.04 -1.20
CA GLU A 190 -20.45 -15.14 0.27
C GLU A 190 -21.15 -13.91 0.86
N GLY A 191 -21.48 -12.92 0.04
CA GLY A 191 -22.14 -11.67 0.42
C GLY A 191 -21.28 -10.45 0.10
N GLN A 192 -21.50 -9.38 0.85
CA GLN A 192 -20.71 -8.15 0.78
C GLN A 192 -20.51 -7.57 2.17
N LEU A 193 -19.53 -6.67 2.32
CA LEU A 193 -19.33 -5.96 3.57
C LEU A 193 -20.52 -5.02 3.84
N PRO A 194 -21.00 -4.96 5.09
CA PRO A 194 -22.14 -4.12 5.43
C PRO A 194 -21.76 -2.64 5.49
N ASP A 195 -22.74 -1.79 5.27
CA ASP A 195 -22.65 -0.33 5.47
C ASP A 195 -21.50 0.33 4.70
N THR A 196 -21.18 -0.21 3.51
CA THR A 196 -20.18 0.36 2.60
C THR A 196 -20.88 0.97 1.37
N PRO A 197 -20.62 2.24 1.03
CA PRO A 197 -21.22 2.88 -0.15
C PRO A 197 -20.78 2.24 -1.46
N PHE A 198 -19.52 1.81 -1.53
CA PHE A 198 -19.00 1.05 -2.66
C PHE A 198 -19.14 -0.45 -2.41
N THR A 199 -19.35 -1.21 -3.49
CA THR A 199 -19.55 -2.66 -3.38
C THR A 199 -18.26 -3.36 -3.03
N MET A 200 -18.18 -3.93 -1.84
CA MET A 200 -17.07 -4.78 -1.40
C MET A 200 -17.55 -6.22 -1.24
N ASP A 201 -17.55 -6.95 -2.36
CA ASP A 201 -18.02 -8.34 -2.39
C ASP A 201 -17.03 -9.29 -1.73
N VAL A 202 -17.60 -10.28 -1.02
CA VAL A 202 -16.87 -11.42 -0.48
C VAL A 202 -17.18 -12.64 -1.33
N THR A 203 -16.15 -13.24 -1.89
CA THR A 203 -16.25 -14.37 -2.83
C THR A 203 -15.39 -15.52 -2.36
N ARG A 204 -15.94 -16.71 -2.30
CA ARG A 204 -15.19 -17.96 -2.12
C ARG A 204 -14.64 -18.43 -3.45
N VAL A 205 -13.34 -18.61 -3.52
CA VAL A 205 -12.63 -19.11 -4.71
C VAL A 205 -12.08 -20.49 -4.41
N LEU A 206 -12.45 -21.49 -5.23
CA LEU A 206 -12.00 -22.87 -5.07
C LEU A 206 -10.75 -23.11 -5.92
N VAL A 207 -9.60 -22.68 -5.39
CA VAL A 207 -8.31 -22.75 -6.10
C VAL A 207 -7.88 -24.22 -6.22
N ALA A 208 -7.64 -24.65 -7.46
CA ALA A 208 -7.07 -25.94 -7.75
C ALA A 208 -5.73 -25.77 -8.46
N ASP A 209 -4.68 -26.45 -7.96
CA ASP A 209 -3.37 -26.50 -8.60
C ASP A 209 -3.12 -27.94 -9.08
N PRO A 210 -3.39 -28.25 -10.37
CA PRO A 210 -3.18 -29.58 -10.92
C PRO A 210 -1.71 -30.02 -10.91
N ALA A 211 -0.78 -29.04 -11.01
CA ALA A 211 0.65 -29.35 -11.01
C ALA A 211 1.15 -29.81 -9.64
N ALA A 212 0.58 -29.23 -8.56
CA ALA A 212 0.87 -29.64 -7.19
C ALA A 212 -0.09 -30.73 -6.68
N GLY A 213 -1.15 -31.06 -7.44
CA GLY A 213 -2.20 -31.98 -7.01
C GLY A 213 -2.99 -31.51 -5.77
N SER A 214 -3.03 -30.19 -5.54
CA SER A 214 -3.55 -29.57 -4.32
C SER A 214 -4.79 -28.71 -4.60
N LYS A 215 -5.61 -28.51 -3.58
CA LYS A 215 -6.78 -27.61 -3.62
C LYS A 215 -6.76 -26.76 -2.35
N ALA A 216 -7.18 -25.52 -2.48
CA ALA A 216 -7.33 -24.60 -1.36
C ALA A 216 -8.60 -23.77 -1.51
N THR A 217 -9.24 -23.46 -0.38
CA THR A 217 -10.30 -22.44 -0.35
C THR A 217 -9.70 -21.09 -0.01
N LEU A 218 -10.04 -20.09 -0.81
CA LEU A 218 -9.64 -18.71 -0.62
C LEU A 218 -10.89 -17.85 -0.45
N HIS A 219 -10.98 -17.06 0.60
CA HIS A 219 -12.01 -16.04 0.80
C HIS A 219 -11.45 -14.71 0.31
N LEU A 220 -11.94 -14.25 -0.83
CA LEU A 220 -11.54 -13.01 -1.49
C LEU A 220 -12.52 -11.89 -1.12
N THR A 221 -12.00 -10.75 -0.68
CA THR A 221 -12.74 -9.50 -0.58
C THR A 221 -12.24 -8.54 -1.65
N ASN A 222 -13.14 -8.09 -2.54
CA ASN A 222 -12.87 -7.00 -3.47
C ASN A 222 -12.97 -5.67 -2.69
N VAL A 223 -11.84 -5.06 -2.37
CA VAL A 223 -11.78 -3.88 -1.52
C VAL A 223 -11.89 -2.61 -2.36
N HIS A 224 -12.82 -1.73 -1.98
CA HIS A 224 -12.90 -0.37 -2.47
C HIS A 224 -13.54 0.53 -1.41
N THR A 225 -12.72 1.25 -0.64
CA THR A 225 -13.19 2.20 0.38
C THR A 225 -13.51 3.55 -0.25
N LEU A 226 -14.43 4.32 0.37
CA LEU A 226 -14.54 5.73 0.02
C LEU A 226 -13.20 6.46 0.26
N PRO A 227 -12.80 7.40 -0.63
CA PRO A 227 -11.60 8.21 -0.38
C PRO A 227 -11.82 9.15 0.82
N PRO A 228 -10.77 9.43 1.63
CA PRO A 228 -10.84 10.41 2.72
C PRO A 228 -10.77 11.85 2.17
N VAL A 229 -11.87 12.29 1.57
CA VAL A 229 -12.06 13.63 1.01
C VAL A 229 -13.37 14.22 1.54
N ASP A 230 -13.46 15.53 1.59
CA ASP A 230 -14.64 16.29 2.05
C ASP A 230 -15.16 15.79 3.41
N ASP A 231 -16.43 15.44 3.51
CA ASP A 231 -17.09 14.92 4.72
C ASP A 231 -17.02 13.38 4.83
N ARG A 232 -16.32 12.70 3.91
CA ARG A 232 -16.30 11.23 3.79
C ARG A 232 -15.35 10.53 4.76
N ILE A 233 -14.52 11.25 5.51
CA ILE A 233 -13.50 10.65 6.39
C ILE A 233 -14.09 9.67 7.43
N ALA A 234 -15.29 9.94 7.95
CA ALA A 234 -15.95 9.04 8.90
C ALA A 234 -16.35 7.72 8.23
N GLN A 235 -16.85 7.78 6.98
CA GLN A 235 -17.19 6.58 6.21
C GLN A 235 -15.95 5.80 5.83
N TRP A 236 -14.88 6.47 5.36
CA TRP A 236 -13.59 5.82 5.08
C TRP A 236 -13.07 5.02 6.28
N ARG A 237 -13.14 5.57 7.51
CA ARG A 237 -12.78 4.83 8.73
C ARG A 237 -13.70 3.65 8.99
N SER A 238 -15.00 3.83 8.78
CA SER A 238 -15.99 2.77 8.91
C SER A 238 -15.71 1.63 7.94
N ASP A 239 -15.39 1.95 6.69
CA ASP A 239 -15.05 0.98 5.65
C ASP A 239 -13.81 0.16 6.03
N LEU A 240 -12.72 0.82 6.46
CA LEU A 240 -11.52 0.14 6.96
C LEU A 240 -11.81 -0.73 8.20
N GLY A 241 -12.70 -0.28 9.09
CA GLY A 241 -13.17 -1.08 10.22
C GLY A 241 -13.97 -2.32 9.79
N ASN A 242 -14.77 -2.23 8.72
CA ASN A 242 -15.49 -3.37 8.12
C ASN A 242 -14.51 -4.38 7.52
N ILE A 243 -13.50 -3.88 6.80
CA ILE A 243 -12.41 -4.71 6.23
C ILE A 243 -11.65 -5.43 7.34
N ALA A 244 -11.32 -4.76 8.44
CA ALA A 244 -10.66 -5.35 9.59
C ALA A 244 -11.49 -6.49 10.22
N ARG A 245 -12.81 -6.31 10.34
CA ARG A 245 -13.71 -7.38 10.84
C ARG A 245 -13.79 -8.57 9.89
N GLN A 246 -13.77 -8.33 8.58
CA GLN A 246 -13.72 -9.40 7.59
C GLN A 246 -12.39 -10.16 7.65
N ALA A 247 -11.29 -9.45 7.76
CA ALA A 247 -9.94 -10.02 7.84
C ALA A 247 -9.72 -10.91 9.06
N ALA A 248 -10.44 -10.64 10.17
CA ALA A 248 -10.39 -11.44 11.39
C ALA A 248 -11.06 -12.81 11.27
N ARG A 249 -11.81 -13.07 10.19
CA ARG A 249 -12.49 -14.35 9.98
C ARG A 249 -11.49 -15.49 9.75
N PRO A 250 -11.82 -16.72 10.17
CA PRO A 250 -10.94 -17.86 9.96
C PRO A 250 -10.80 -18.20 8.47
N GLY A 251 -9.75 -18.96 8.14
CA GLY A 251 -9.46 -19.43 6.80
C GLY A 251 -8.42 -18.60 6.06
N ASN A 252 -8.21 -18.91 4.80
CA ASN A 252 -7.30 -18.18 3.92
C ASN A 252 -8.03 -16.93 3.40
N GLN A 253 -7.73 -15.76 3.96
CA GLN A 253 -8.31 -14.48 3.53
C GLN A 253 -7.35 -13.77 2.56
N LEU A 254 -7.91 -13.24 1.48
CA LEU A 254 -7.27 -12.30 0.56
C LEU A 254 -8.18 -11.07 0.44
N LEU A 255 -7.69 -9.93 0.87
CA LEU A 255 -8.37 -8.66 0.75
C LEU A 255 -7.53 -7.81 -0.21
N MET A 256 -8.02 -7.55 -1.41
CA MET A 256 -7.24 -6.83 -2.41
C MET A 256 -8.08 -5.80 -3.15
N GLY A 257 -7.46 -4.67 -3.46
CA GLY A 257 -8.09 -3.55 -4.14
C GLY A 257 -7.61 -2.21 -3.64
N ASP A 258 -8.43 -1.19 -3.87
CA ASP A 258 -8.20 0.19 -3.47
C ASP A 258 -8.68 0.45 -2.04
N TYR A 259 -7.73 0.66 -1.13
CA TYR A 259 -8.01 1.00 0.27
C TYR A 259 -8.12 2.50 0.51
N ASN A 260 -7.85 3.32 -0.49
CA ASN A 260 -7.75 4.77 -0.34
C ASN A 260 -6.93 5.18 0.90
N SER A 261 -5.95 4.35 1.26
CA SER A 261 -5.08 4.53 2.42
C SER A 261 -3.69 3.98 2.18
N THR A 262 -2.68 4.63 2.75
CA THR A 262 -1.30 4.18 2.69
C THR A 262 -0.91 3.45 3.99
N TYR A 263 0.22 2.76 4.00
CA TYR A 263 0.79 2.15 5.20
C TYR A 263 1.03 3.15 6.35
N ASP A 264 1.07 4.46 6.06
CA ASP A 264 1.30 5.49 7.06
C ASP A 264 0.05 5.91 7.84
N HIS A 265 -1.14 5.53 7.37
CA HIS A 265 -2.38 5.68 8.10
C HIS A 265 -2.48 4.64 9.23
N SER A 266 -2.85 5.10 10.43
CA SER A 266 -3.09 4.21 11.59
C SER A 266 -4.24 3.24 11.33
N GLU A 267 -5.24 3.69 10.58
CA GLU A 267 -6.43 2.92 10.21
C GLU A 267 -6.06 1.71 9.33
N PHE A 268 -5.19 1.89 8.35
CA PHE A 268 -4.70 0.76 7.53
C PHE A 268 -3.84 -0.21 8.34
N ARG A 269 -2.97 0.31 9.23
CA ARG A 269 -2.20 -0.56 10.12
C ARG A 269 -3.11 -1.34 11.09
N ALA A 270 -4.22 -0.74 11.53
CA ALA A 270 -5.22 -1.45 12.34
C ALA A 270 -5.86 -2.61 11.56
N VAL A 271 -6.09 -2.45 10.24
CA VAL A 271 -6.48 -3.58 9.38
C VAL A 271 -5.42 -4.67 9.40
N LEU A 272 -4.13 -4.32 9.24
CA LEU A 272 -3.06 -5.32 9.26
C LEU A 272 -2.92 -6.03 10.61
N ASP A 273 -3.28 -5.38 11.70
CA ASP A 273 -3.23 -5.94 13.06
C ASP A 273 -4.47 -6.78 13.41
N SER A 274 -5.48 -6.86 12.53
CA SER A 274 -6.78 -7.52 12.79
C SER A 274 -6.88 -8.98 12.35
N GLY A 275 -5.80 -9.61 11.95
CA GLY A 275 -5.83 -10.98 11.46
C GLY A 275 -6.36 -12.01 12.49
N PRO A 276 -6.77 -13.21 12.03
CA PRO A 276 -7.33 -14.23 12.88
C PRO A 276 -6.35 -14.63 14.00
N ASP A 277 -6.90 -14.93 15.17
CA ASP A 277 -6.13 -15.29 16.38
C ASP A 277 -5.12 -14.22 16.84
N GLY A 278 -5.37 -12.93 16.50
CA GLY A 278 -4.48 -11.82 16.83
C GLY A 278 -3.17 -11.80 16.03
N ARG A 279 -3.08 -12.58 14.96
CA ARG A 279 -1.90 -12.59 14.09
C ARG A 279 -1.94 -11.44 13.09
N LYS A 280 -0.78 -10.87 12.79
CA LYS A 280 -0.66 -9.77 11.84
C LYS A 280 -0.88 -10.28 10.41
N LEU A 281 -1.69 -9.56 9.64
CA LEU A 281 -1.85 -9.80 8.21
C LEU A 281 -0.61 -9.35 7.45
N VAL A 282 -0.44 -9.84 6.24
CA VAL A 282 0.67 -9.52 5.35
C VAL A 282 0.17 -8.65 4.19
N ASP A 283 0.71 -7.45 4.05
CA ASP A 283 0.59 -6.69 2.81
C ASP A 283 1.69 -7.12 1.85
N ALA A 284 1.30 -7.79 0.76
CA ALA A 284 2.21 -8.39 -0.20
C ALA A 284 3.15 -7.35 -0.86
N GLY A 285 2.67 -6.14 -1.10
CA GLY A 285 3.48 -5.05 -1.65
C GLY A 285 4.59 -4.62 -0.70
N THR A 286 4.25 -4.39 0.57
CA THR A 286 5.24 -4.04 1.60
C THR A 286 6.22 -5.19 1.85
N ALA A 287 5.75 -6.43 1.91
CA ALA A 287 6.59 -7.61 2.10
C ALA A 287 7.57 -7.83 0.92
N ALA A 288 7.19 -7.45 -0.29
CA ALA A 288 8.03 -7.50 -1.49
C ALA A 288 8.98 -6.29 -1.63
N GLY A 289 8.95 -5.33 -0.70
CA GLY A 289 9.74 -4.10 -0.80
C GLY A 289 9.19 -3.07 -1.79
N ALA A 290 7.96 -3.22 -2.26
CA ALA A 290 7.31 -2.35 -3.24
C ALA A 290 6.58 -1.14 -2.62
N ARG A 291 6.80 -0.85 -1.34
CA ARG A 291 6.19 0.28 -0.64
C ARG A 291 6.43 1.66 -1.30
N PHE A 292 7.45 1.76 -2.14
CA PHE A 292 7.79 2.98 -2.88
C PHE A 292 7.44 2.88 -4.37
N SER A 293 6.72 1.84 -4.78
CA SER A 293 6.19 1.71 -6.12
C SER A 293 4.77 2.27 -6.14
N PRO A 294 4.56 3.54 -6.54
CA PRO A 294 3.27 4.17 -6.42
C PRO A 294 2.22 3.42 -7.24
N THR A 295 1.01 3.38 -6.70
CA THR A 295 -0.16 2.86 -7.41
C THR A 295 -1.12 3.98 -7.84
N TRP A 296 -0.97 5.19 -7.28
CA TRP A 296 -1.77 6.36 -7.61
C TRP A 296 -0.98 7.66 -7.34
N PRO A 297 -1.16 8.76 -8.10
CA PRO A 297 -1.82 8.78 -9.40
C PRO A 297 -0.87 8.29 -10.50
N MET A 298 -1.40 7.57 -11.50
CA MET A 298 -0.67 7.14 -12.70
C MET A 298 -0.85 8.09 -13.87
N GLU A 299 -1.94 8.85 -13.87
CA GLU A 299 -2.27 9.88 -14.85
C GLU A 299 -2.58 11.21 -14.16
N GLY A 300 -2.63 12.32 -14.92
CA GLY A 300 -2.94 13.65 -14.39
C GLY A 300 -1.72 14.48 -14.00
N PRO A 301 -1.84 15.44 -13.06
CA PRO A 301 -0.74 16.33 -12.68
C PRO A 301 0.39 15.52 -11.97
N PRO A 302 1.67 15.95 -12.15
CA PRO A 302 2.82 15.24 -11.59
C PRO A 302 2.88 15.42 -10.07
N LEU A 303 2.01 14.74 -9.35
CA LEU A 303 2.03 14.67 -7.90
C LEU A 303 2.99 13.56 -7.44
N PRO A 304 3.56 13.67 -6.22
CA PRO A 304 4.26 12.57 -5.63
C PRO A 304 3.32 11.35 -5.52
N GLY A 305 3.66 10.26 -6.19
CA GLY A 305 2.84 9.05 -6.16
C GLY A 305 2.83 8.39 -4.78
N ILE A 306 1.72 7.77 -4.46
CA ILE A 306 1.47 7.05 -3.19
C ILE A 306 0.97 5.63 -3.49
N VAL A 307 1.02 4.75 -2.49
CA VAL A 307 0.53 3.38 -2.59
C VAL A 307 -0.78 3.30 -1.81
N ILE A 308 -1.90 3.13 -2.51
CA ILE A 308 -3.25 3.01 -1.92
C ILE A 308 -3.97 1.73 -2.34
N ASP A 309 -3.45 1.05 -3.36
CA ASP A 309 -3.89 -0.28 -3.75
C ASP A 309 -3.04 -1.34 -3.04
N HIS A 310 -3.69 -2.25 -2.34
CA HIS A 310 -3.02 -3.24 -1.51
C HIS A 310 -3.54 -4.65 -1.76
N MET A 311 -2.67 -5.62 -1.47
CA MET A 311 -2.98 -7.04 -1.49
C MET A 311 -2.64 -7.61 -0.11
N VAL A 312 -3.65 -7.72 0.75
CA VAL A 312 -3.53 -8.13 2.14
C VAL A 312 -3.98 -9.56 2.32
N THR A 313 -3.14 -10.38 2.95
CA THR A 313 -3.41 -11.81 3.14
C THR A 313 -3.29 -12.23 4.60
N THR A 314 -3.96 -13.31 4.97
CA THR A 314 -3.65 -14.02 6.22
C THR A 314 -2.22 -14.54 6.18
N PRO A 315 -1.51 -14.61 7.33
CA PRO A 315 -0.05 -14.82 7.36
C PRO A 315 0.42 -16.17 6.85
N ARG A 316 -0.47 -17.17 6.70
CA ARG A 316 -0.13 -18.47 6.10
C ARG A 316 -0.09 -18.48 4.58
N ILE A 317 -0.59 -17.42 3.92
CA ILE A 317 -0.47 -17.24 2.48
C ILE A 317 0.85 -16.52 2.20
N SER A 318 1.71 -17.11 1.41
CA SER A 318 2.93 -16.44 0.94
C SER A 318 2.70 -15.84 -0.45
N SER A 319 3.38 -14.71 -0.71
CA SER A 319 3.35 -14.02 -2.00
C SER A 319 4.75 -13.96 -2.63
N SER A 320 4.80 -13.99 -3.95
CA SER A 320 6.01 -13.84 -4.76
C SER A 320 5.69 -13.10 -6.06
N ASN A 321 6.73 -12.64 -6.75
CA ASN A 321 6.61 -11.96 -8.04
C ASN A 321 5.65 -10.74 -8.01
N TYR A 322 5.60 -10.03 -6.88
CA TYR A 322 4.79 -8.81 -6.78
C TYR A 322 5.29 -7.78 -7.79
N SER A 323 4.37 -7.16 -8.49
CA SER A 323 4.68 -6.10 -9.46
C SER A 323 3.53 -5.11 -9.61
N VAL A 324 3.88 -3.87 -9.97
CA VAL A 324 2.97 -2.76 -10.26
C VAL A 324 3.04 -2.48 -11.75
N ARG A 325 1.90 -2.36 -12.43
CA ARG A 325 1.79 -2.16 -13.87
C ARG A 325 0.83 -1.02 -14.18
N GLN A 326 1.29 -0.02 -14.91
CA GLN A 326 0.41 1.03 -15.41
C GLN A 326 -0.54 0.45 -16.47
N VAL A 327 -1.80 0.87 -16.42
CA VAL A 327 -2.83 0.57 -17.42
C VAL A 327 -3.35 1.90 -17.96
N PRO A 328 -3.20 2.19 -19.26
CA PRO A 328 -3.71 3.44 -19.84
C PRO A 328 -5.20 3.64 -19.59
N GLY A 329 -5.62 4.87 -19.35
CA GLY A 329 -7.01 5.22 -19.07
C GLY A 329 -7.46 4.88 -17.65
N SER A 330 -6.52 4.58 -16.74
CA SER A 330 -6.74 4.57 -15.31
C SER A 330 -5.66 5.38 -14.61
N ASP A 331 -6.06 6.17 -13.63
CA ASP A 331 -5.16 6.87 -12.71
C ASP A 331 -4.61 5.95 -11.61
N HIS A 332 -5.02 4.67 -11.60
CA HIS A 332 -4.45 3.62 -10.77
C HIS A 332 -3.57 2.65 -11.57
N ALA A 333 -2.58 2.08 -10.91
CA ALA A 333 -1.80 0.97 -11.45
C ALA A 333 -2.39 -0.38 -11.01
N ALA A 334 -2.33 -1.36 -11.90
CA ALA A 334 -2.61 -2.74 -11.54
C ALA A 334 -1.53 -3.30 -10.63
N ILE A 335 -1.92 -4.00 -9.56
CA ILE A 335 -1.03 -4.76 -8.68
C ILE A 335 -1.18 -6.25 -8.95
N MET A 336 -0.07 -6.96 -9.06
CA MET A 336 -0.02 -8.38 -9.43
C MET A 336 0.88 -9.16 -8.49
N ALA A 337 0.53 -10.41 -8.19
CA ALA A 337 1.38 -11.34 -7.46
C ALA A 337 1.04 -12.81 -7.78
N THR A 338 1.95 -13.71 -7.40
CA THR A 338 1.67 -15.14 -7.27
C THR A 338 1.49 -15.44 -5.79
N LEU A 339 0.34 -15.98 -5.40
CA LEU A 339 0.05 -16.41 -4.04
C LEU A 339 0.21 -17.93 -3.94
N SER A 340 0.74 -18.39 -2.80
CA SER A 340 0.79 -19.80 -2.44
C SER A 340 -0.09 -20.00 -1.20
N ILE A 341 -1.20 -20.70 -1.39
CA ILE A 341 -2.29 -20.82 -0.42
C ILE A 341 -2.21 -22.22 0.21
N PRO A 342 -2.13 -22.36 1.53
CA PRO A 342 -2.14 -23.67 2.16
C PRO A 342 -3.45 -24.40 1.85
N ALA A 343 -3.34 -25.66 1.41
CA ALA A 343 -4.47 -26.55 1.25
C ALA A 343 -5.16 -26.74 2.60
N GLY A 344 -6.46 -26.61 2.63
CA GLY A 344 -7.31 -26.76 3.80
C GLY A 344 -7.78 -28.19 3.97
#